data_9ca65fa27b7ba9d1acae7aa3e06c56a2
#
_entry.id   9ca65fa27b7ba9d1acae7aa3e06c56a2
#
_cell.length_a   1.000
_cell.length_b   1.000
_cell.length_c   1.000
_cell.angle_alpha   90.00
_cell.angle_beta   90.00
_cell.angle_gamma   90.00
#
_symmetry.space_group_name_H-M   'P 1'
#
loop_
_entity.id
_entity.type
_entity.pdbx_description
1 polymer ?
#
loop_
_entity_poly.entity_id
_entity_poly.type
_entity_poly.pdbx_seq_one_letter_code
_entity_poly.pdbx_strand_id
1 'polypeptide(L)'
;MANWYGTARSNYFRVKDKDAFLKWADGRGLGVFKNKESADLFAIYGGEYTGDGSWPSYDVEADTEIDLVAELAQHLPKGQIAVLMEIGAEKLRYLTGVAIAVNHKGRVVELTLGDIYRKASRIFRVAESEITQATY
;
A
#
# COMPACT_ATOMS: atom_id res chain seq x y z
N MET A 1 3.48 -17.18 -17.51
CA MET A 1 2.65 -16.42 -16.58
C MET A 1 3.46 -15.96 -15.39
N ALA A 2 3.42 -14.66 -15.12
CA ALA A 2 4.06 -14.14 -13.92
C ALA A 2 3.24 -14.56 -12.69
N ASN A 3 3.89 -15.19 -11.73
CA ASN A 3 3.25 -15.56 -10.47
C ASN A 3 3.65 -14.55 -9.40
N TRP A 4 2.69 -13.74 -8.99
CA TRP A 4 2.86 -12.81 -7.88
C TRP A 4 2.42 -13.48 -6.59
N TYR A 5 3.31 -13.46 -5.62
CA TYR A 5 3.03 -13.92 -4.26
C TYR A 5 3.28 -12.77 -3.32
N GLY A 6 2.21 -12.17 -2.83
CA GLY A 6 2.34 -10.98 -2.03
C GLY A 6 1.24 -10.78 -1.01
N THR A 7 1.41 -9.74 -0.23
CA THR A 7 0.41 -9.31 0.73
C THR A 7 0.44 -7.79 0.83
N ALA A 8 -0.73 -7.19 1.05
CA ALA A 8 -0.89 -5.76 1.18
C ALA A 8 -1.83 -5.46 2.33
N ARG A 9 -1.39 -4.61 3.25
CA ARG A 9 -2.24 -4.13 4.34
C ARG A 9 -1.80 -2.75 4.80
N SER A 10 -2.71 -2.06 5.50
CA SER A 10 -2.43 -0.77 6.11
C SER A 10 -2.24 -0.86 7.64
N ASN A 11 -1.82 0.26 8.24
CA ASN A 11 -1.95 0.48 9.68
C ASN A 11 -3.42 0.70 10.05
N TYR A 12 -3.70 0.82 11.34
CA TYR A 12 -5.02 1.25 11.82
C TYR A 12 -5.09 2.77 11.84
N PHE A 13 -6.20 3.31 11.35
CA PHE A 13 -6.46 4.76 11.30
C PHE A 13 -7.94 5.05 11.57
N ARG A 14 -8.22 6.30 11.96
CA ARG A 14 -9.58 6.79 12.12
C ARG A 14 -10.12 7.32 10.80
N VAL A 15 -11.44 7.28 10.62
CA VAL A 15 -12.10 7.78 9.43
C VAL A 15 -13.15 8.84 9.83
N LYS A 16 -13.45 9.75 8.89
CA LYS A 16 -14.42 10.81 9.10
C LYS A 16 -15.84 10.29 9.24
N ASP A 17 -16.21 9.36 8.35
CA ASP A 17 -17.53 8.78 8.23
C ASP A 17 -17.37 7.28 8.01
N LYS A 18 -17.74 6.52 9.02
CA LYS A 18 -17.60 5.07 9.02
C LYS A 18 -18.36 4.41 7.86
N ASP A 19 -19.61 4.80 7.65
CA ASP A 19 -20.45 4.17 6.64
C ASP A 19 -19.95 4.49 5.22
N ALA A 20 -19.56 5.74 4.99
CA ALA A 20 -18.97 6.13 3.70
C ALA A 20 -17.66 5.39 3.43
N PHE A 21 -16.81 5.25 4.43
CA PHE A 21 -15.55 4.52 4.33
C PHE A 21 -15.77 3.03 4.01
N LEU A 22 -16.67 2.37 4.72
CA LEU A 22 -16.96 0.95 4.50
C LEU A 22 -17.54 0.71 3.11
N LYS A 23 -18.41 1.61 2.64
CA LYS A 23 -18.96 1.53 1.28
C LYS A 23 -17.88 1.71 0.23
N TRP A 24 -16.99 2.66 0.43
CA TRP A 24 -15.84 2.87 -0.48
C TRP A 24 -14.95 1.64 -0.54
N ALA A 25 -14.57 1.10 0.62
CA ALA A 25 -13.70 -0.09 0.70
C ALA A 25 -14.33 -1.29 -0.01
N ASP A 26 -15.63 -1.53 0.21
CA ASP A 26 -16.36 -2.60 -0.45
C ASP A 26 -16.37 -2.41 -1.96
N GLY A 27 -16.63 -1.20 -2.43
CA GLY A 27 -16.65 -0.87 -3.86
C GLY A 27 -15.28 -1.03 -4.53
N ARG A 28 -14.21 -0.95 -3.77
CA ARG A 28 -12.84 -1.16 -4.27
C ARG A 28 -12.32 -2.58 -4.06
N GLY A 29 -13.13 -3.48 -3.51
CA GLY A 29 -12.73 -4.86 -3.27
C GLY A 29 -11.71 -5.00 -2.15
N LEU A 30 -11.70 -4.05 -1.23
CA LEU A 30 -10.79 -4.06 -0.08
C LEU A 30 -11.40 -4.79 1.10
N GLY A 31 -10.58 -5.59 1.79
CA GLY A 31 -10.98 -6.11 3.09
C GLY A 31 -10.73 -5.06 4.17
N VAL A 32 -11.51 -5.13 5.25
CA VAL A 32 -11.40 -4.19 6.37
C VAL A 32 -11.21 -4.95 7.67
N PHE A 33 -10.18 -4.58 8.41
CA PHE A 33 -9.99 -5.02 9.80
C PHE A 33 -10.56 -3.95 10.74
N LYS A 34 -11.30 -4.39 11.73
CA LYS A 34 -11.74 -3.55 12.84
C LYS A 34 -10.82 -3.80 14.02
N ASN A 35 -10.40 -2.73 14.70
CA ASN A 35 -9.58 -2.88 15.89
C ASN A 35 -10.43 -3.41 17.04
N LYS A 36 -9.93 -4.42 17.77
CA LYS A 36 -10.66 -5.04 18.87
C LYS A 36 -10.77 -4.13 20.10
N GLU A 37 -9.80 -3.23 20.28
CA GLU A 37 -9.71 -2.36 21.43
C GLU A 37 -10.37 -1.01 21.22
N SER A 38 -10.52 -0.59 19.96
CA SER A 38 -11.11 0.70 19.60
C SER A 38 -12.01 0.54 18.38
N ALA A 39 -13.31 0.80 18.55
CA ALA A 39 -14.32 0.62 17.50
C ALA A 39 -14.22 1.64 16.36
N ASP A 40 -13.45 2.71 16.53
CA ASP A 40 -13.27 3.76 15.52
C ASP A 40 -11.97 3.65 14.74
N LEU A 41 -11.20 2.59 14.96
CA LEU A 41 -9.95 2.31 14.23
C LEU A 41 -10.17 1.19 13.22
N PHE A 42 -9.76 1.46 11.98
CA PHE A 42 -9.87 0.54 10.85
C PHE A 42 -8.53 0.37 10.15
N ALA A 43 -8.31 -0.80 9.59
CA ALA A 43 -7.22 -1.05 8.65
C ALA A 43 -7.81 -1.69 7.40
N ILE A 44 -7.13 -1.53 6.27
CA ILE A 44 -7.53 -2.17 5.02
C ILE A 44 -6.47 -3.16 4.57
N TYR A 45 -6.90 -4.16 3.79
CA TYR A 45 -5.99 -5.09 3.13
C TYR A 45 -6.46 -5.32 1.70
N GLY A 46 -5.50 -5.60 0.82
CA GLY A 46 -5.75 -5.83 -0.59
C GLY A 46 -5.87 -7.30 -0.93
N GLY A 47 -6.37 -7.56 -2.13
CA GLY A 47 -6.42 -8.90 -2.69
C GLY A 47 -7.58 -9.77 -2.21
N GLU A 48 -8.58 -9.21 -1.54
CA GLU A 48 -9.72 -9.99 -1.04
C GLU A 48 -10.47 -10.71 -2.16
N TYR A 49 -10.71 -10.00 -3.27
CA TYR A 49 -11.42 -10.58 -4.42
C TYR A 49 -10.50 -11.14 -5.49
N THR A 50 -9.30 -10.58 -5.63
CA THR A 50 -8.33 -11.02 -6.64
C THR A 50 -7.43 -12.15 -6.14
N GLY A 51 -7.24 -12.24 -4.82
CA GLY A 51 -6.39 -13.24 -4.19
C GLY A 51 -4.89 -13.07 -4.45
N ASP A 52 -4.48 -11.98 -5.08
CA ASP A 52 -3.08 -11.73 -5.44
C ASP A 52 -2.31 -10.93 -4.38
N GLY A 53 -3.00 -10.44 -3.35
CA GLY A 53 -2.37 -9.72 -2.24
C GLY A 53 -1.89 -8.31 -2.59
N SER A 54 -2.36 -7.73 -3.70
CA SER A 54 -1.98 -6.39 -4.12
C SER A 54 -3.10 -5.37 -3.90
N TRP A 55 -2.72 -4.08 -3.94
CA TRP A 55 -3.69 -2.99 -3.90
C TRP A 55 -4.40 -2.86 -5.26
N PRO A 56 -5.71 -2.56 -5.27
CA PRO A 56 -6.41 -2.33 -6.53
C PRO A 56 -5.89 -1.07 -7.22
N SER A 57 -5.64 -1.17 -8.53
CA SER A 57 -5.09 -0.08 -9.33
C SER A 57 -5.93 0.27 -10.56
N TYR A 58 -6.96 -0.52 -10.85
CA TYR A 58 -7.76 -0.32 -12.05
C TYR A 58 -9.21 -0.76 -11.81
N ASP A 59 -10.14 0.07 -12.28
CA ASP A 59 -11.57 -0.20 -12.24
C ASP A 59 -12.01 -0.66 -13.64
N VAL A 60 -12.29 -1.95 -13.77
CA VAL A 60 -12.65 -2.57 -15.05
C VAL A 60 -14.00 -2.06 -15.57
N GLU A 61 -14.97 -1.84 -14.69
CA GLU A 61 -16.30 -1.38 -15.08
C GLU A 61 -16.27 0.06 -15.58
N ALA A 62 -15.54 0.92 -14.90
CA ALA A 62 -15.40 2.33 -15.30
C ALA A 62 -14.32 2.55 -16.34
N ASP A 63 -13.48 1.54 -16.62
CA ASP A 63 -12.32 1.62 -17.54
C ASP A 63 -11.39 2.76 -17.18
N THR A 64 -11.05 2.87 -15.88
CA THR A 64 -10.18 3.95 -15.38
C THR A 64 -9.18 3.42 -14.36
N GLU A 65 -8.04 4.11 -14.25
CA GLU A 65 -7.08 3.86 -13.20
C GLU A 65 -7.64 4.32 -11.84
N ILE A 66 -7.27 3.60 -10.79
CA ILE A 66 -7.64 3.96 -9.42
C ILE A 66 -6.42 4.58 -8.75
N ASP A 67 -6.60 5.79 -8.21
CA ASP A 67 -5.65 6.38 -7.27
C ASP A 67 -6.14 6.09 -5.84
N LEU A 68 -5.83 4.89 -5.35
CA LEU A 68 -6.30 4.41 -4.06
C LEU A 68 -5.90 5.33 -2.92
N VAL A 69 -4.66 5.83 -2.98
CA VAL A 69 -4.08 6.67 -1.92
C VAL A 69 -4.82 8.01 -1.85
N ALA A 70 -5.10 8.64 -2.99
CA ALA A 70 -5.85 9.88 -3.04
C ALA A 70 -7.29 9.70 -2.55
N GLU A 71 -7.92 8.59 -2.92
CA GLU A 71 -9.28 8.26 -2.47
C GLU A 71 -9.31 8.04 -0.96
N LEU A 72 -8.35 7.26 -0.44
CA LEU A 72 -8.25 7.01 1.00
C LEU A 72 -8.08 8.31 1.80
N ALA A 73 -7.25 9.22 1.29
CA ALA A 73 -7.00 10.49 1.96
C ALA A 73 -8.27 11.28 2.23
N GLN A 74 -9.27 11.17 1.38
CA GLN A 74 -10.56 11.85 1.53
C GLN A 74 -11.36 11.34 2.73
N HIS A 75 -11.05 10.13 3.21
CA HIS A 75 -11.71 9.54 4.38
C HIS A 75 -10.98 9.81 5.68
N LEU A 76 -9.80 10.43 5.65
CA LEU A 76 -8.99 10.67 6.84
C LEU A 76 -9.32 12.01 7.50
N PRO A 77 -9.62 12.02 8.81
CA PRO A 77 -9.74 13.28 9.53
C PRO A 77 -8.38 13.92 9.73
N LYS A 78 -8.40 15.21 10.07
CA LYS A 78 -7.17 15.98 10.32
C LYS A 78 -6.31 15.27 11.37
N GLY A 79 -5.01 15.15 11.07
CA GLY A 79 -4.04 14.54 11.96
C GLY A 79 -3.88 13.04 11.82
N GLN A 80 -4.74 12.37 11.05
CA GLN A 80 -4.57 10.95 10.79
C GLN A 80 -3.62 10.72 9.62
N ILE A 81 -2.85 9.64 9.74
CA ILE A 81 -1.93 9.18 8.70
C ILE A 81 -2.24 7.72 8.42
N ALA A 82 -2.53 7.41 7.16
CA ALA A 82 -2.63 6.03 6.70
C ALA A 82 -1.30 5.61 6.09
N VAL A 83 -0.87 4.40 6.41
CA VAL A 83 0.33 3.79 5.85
C VAL A 83 -0.10 2.52 5.13
N LEU A 84 0.19 2.44 3.84
CA LEU A 84 -0.11 1.28 3.01
C LEU A 84 1.18 0.55 2.69
N MET A 85 1.23 -0.73 2.98
CA MET A 85 2.39 -1.56 2.68
C MET A 85 2.00 -2.71 1.77
N GLU A 86 2.86 -3.00 0.81
CA GLU A 86 2.71 -4.12 -0.09
C GLU A 86 4.09 -4.76 -0.27
N ILE A 87 4.16 -6.07 -0.03
CA ILE A 87 5.39 -6.84 -0.24
C ILE A 87 5.08 -8.09 -1.04
N GLY A 88 6.06 -8.58 -1.77
CA GLY A 88 5.89 -9.83 -2.50
C GLY A 88 7.09 -10.21 -3.32
N ALA A 89 6.94 -11.33 -4.02
CA ALA A 89 7.95 -11.85 -4.94
C ALA A 89 7.28 -12.20 -6.27
N GLU A 90 7.80 -11.63 -7.33
CA GLU A 90 7.38 -12.01 -8.68
C GLU A 90 8.18 -13.24 -9.11
N LYS A 91 7.49 -14.32 -9.49
CA LYS A 91 8.07 -15.59 -9.91
C LYS A 91 9.04 -16.18 -8.86
N LEU A 92 8.87 -15.82 -7.59
CA LEU A 92 9.78 -16.19 -6.51
C LEU A 92 11.24 -15.78 -6.77
N ARG A 93 11.44 -14.79 -7.61
CA ARG A 93 12.76 -14.35 -8.05
C ARG A 93 13.05 -12.89 -7.69
N TYR A 94 12.09 -12.02 -7.96
CA TYR A 94 12.24 -10.59 -7.72
C TYR A 94 11.51 -10.22 -6.43
N LEU A 95 12.26 -9.71 -5.46
CA LEU A 95 11.70 -9.25 -4.20
C LEU A 95 11.30 -7.79 -4.34
N THR A 96 10.05 -7.48 -4.02
CA THR A 96 9.53 -6.12 -4.10
C THR A 96 8.85 -5.72 -2.81
N GLY A 97 8.86 -4.44 -2.54
CA GLY A 97 8.14 -3.89 -1.41
C GLY A 97 8.01 -2.40 -1.57
N VAL A 98 6.84 -1.89 -1.20
CA VAL A 98 6.55 -0.46 -1.21
C VAL A 98 5.78 -0.09 0.05
N ALA A 99 6.10 1.06 0.60
CA ALA A 99 5.36 1.66 1.71
C ALA A 99 5.00 3.09 1.33
N ILE A 100 3.74 3.44 1.51
CA ILE A 100 3.21 4.76 1.19
C ILE A 100 2.50 5.29 2.42
N ALA A 101 2.89 6.48 2.87
CA ALA A 101 2.17 7.19 3.92
C ALA A 101 1.42 8.36 3.29
N VAL A 102 0.17 8.56 3.70
CA VAL A 102 -0.66 9.65 3.21
C VAL A 102 -1.39 10.32 4.37
N ASN A 103 -1.49 11.66 4.31
CA ASN A 103 -2.26 12.44 5.28
C ASN A 103 -3.62 12.87 4.71
N HIS A 104 -4.42 13.53 5.53
CA HIS A 104 -5.76 13.98 5.14
C HIS A 104 -5.76 15.01 4.00
N LYS A 105 -4.63 15.66 3.72
CA LYS A 105 -4.48 16.60 2.60
C LYS A 105 -4.05 15.92 1.31
N GLY A 106 -3.84 14.60 1.33
CA GLY A 106 -3.38 13.86 0.17
C GLY A 106 -1.86 13.96 -0.07
N ARG A 107 -1.09 14.48 0.88
CA ARG A 107 0.37 14.49 0.77
C ARG A 107 0.90 13.09 1.01
N VAL A 108 1.82 12.68 0.16
CA VAL A 108 2.33 11.31 0.10
C VAL A 108 3.83 11.27 0.37
N VAL A 109 4.24 10.31 1.19
CA VAL A 109 5.64 9.93 1.34
C VAL A 109 5.74 8.47 0.95
N GLU A 110 6.66 8.15 0.07
CA GLU A 110 6.81 6.80 -0.48
C GLU A 110 8.24 6.29 -0.34
N LEU A 111 8.36 4.98 -0.06
CA LEU A 111 9.64 4.33 -0.03
C LEU A 111 9.50 2.91 -0.60
N THR A 112 10.53 2.45 -1.31
CA THR A 112 10.58 1.09 -1.86
C THR A 112 11.78 0.33 -1.32
N LEU A 113 11.77 -1.00 -1.42
CA LEU A 113 12.94 -1.81 -1.04
C LEU A 113 14.15 -1.45 -1.91
N GLY A 114 13.92 -1.12 -3.18
CA GLY A 114 15.00 -0.72 -4.09
C GLY A 114 15.73 0.55 -3.68
N ASP A 115 15.14 1.39 -2.85
CA ASP A 115 15.77 2.61 -2.36
C ASP A 115 17.03 2.34 -1.53
N ILE A 116 17.19 1.11 -1.02
CA ILE A 116 18.37 0.75 -0.22
C ILE A 116 19.67 0.89 -1.01
N TYR A 117 19.66 0.58 -2.31
CA TYR A 117 20.86 0.66 -3.15
C TYR A 117 21.40 2.07 -3.24
N ARG A 118 20.53 3.04 -3.49
CA ARG A 118 20.89 4.46 -3.55
C ARG A 118 21.33 4.98 -2.18
N LYS A 119 20.62 4.61 -1.11
CA LYS A 119 20.97 5.03 0.25
C LYS A 119 22.33 4.46 0.66
N ALA A 120 22.58 3.17 0.39
CA ALA A 120 23.87 2.54 0.71
C ALA A 120 25.00 3.16 -0.09
N SER A 121 24.78 3.41 -1.38
CA SER A 121 25.77 4.08 -2.23
C SER A 121 26.18 5.42 -1.66
N ARG A 122 25.21 6.23 -1.26
CA ARG A 122 25.44 7.56 -0.71
C ARG A 122 26.14 7.52 0.65
N ILE A 123 25.69 6.66 1.54
CA ILE A 123 26.19 6.59 2.92
C ILE A 123 27.60 5.95 2.96
N PHE A 124 27.81 4.88 2.20
CA PHE A 124 29.06 4.15 2.19
C PHE A 124 30.06 4.67 1.15
N ARG A 125 29.65 5.63 0.31
CA ARG A 125 30.48 6.26 -0.72
C ARG A 125 31.05 5.26 -1.72
N VAL A 126 30.22 4.36 -2.19
CA VAL A 126 30.51 3.42 -3.27
C VAL A 126 29.55 3.64 -4.41
N ALA A 127 29.95 3.33 -5.65
CA ALA A 127 29.05 3.45 -6.80
C ALA A 127 27.91 2.44 -6.67
N GLU A 128 26.70 2.84 -7.04
CA GLU A 128 25.54 1.95 -7.02
C GLU A 128 25.75 0.71 -7.87
N SER A 129 26.48 0.86 -9.00
CA SER A 129 26.83 -0.24 -9.90
C SER A 129 27.75 -1.30 -9.26
N GLU A 130 28.41 -0.96 -8.17
CA GLU A 130 29.27 -1.91 -7.44
C GLU A 130 28.50 -2.75 -6.42
N ILE A 131 27.22 -2.42 -6.19
CA ILE A 131 26.35 -3.16 -5.28
C ILE A 131 25.52 -4.14 -6.11
N THR A 132 25.70 -5.43 -5.88
CA THR A 132 24.94 -6.44 -6.60
C THR A 132 23.48 -6.47 -6.10
N GLN A 133 22.56 -6.78 -7.01
CA GLN A 133 21.13 -6.83 -6.70
C GLN A 133 20.77 -8.06 -5.90
N ALA A 134 19.88 -7.90 -4.91
CA ALA A 134 19.32 -8.99 -4.12
C ALA A 134 18.20 -9.67 -4.92
N THR A 135 18.57 -10.53 -5.82
CA THR A 135 17.64 -11.33 -6.64
C THR A 135 18.15 -12.75 -6.74
N TYR A 136 17.26 -13.68 -7.10
CA TYR A 136 17.62 -15.07 -7.34
C TYR A 136 18.06 -15.33 -8.79
#